data_8b99a8f690f39a7cec682bfd80222004
#
_entry.id   8b99a8f690f39a7cec682bfd80222004
#
_cell.length_a   1.000
_cell.length_b   1.000
_cell.length_c   1.000
_cell.angle_alpha   90.00
_cell.angle_beta   90.00
_cell.angle_gamma   90.00
#
_symmetry.space_group_name_H-M   'P 1'
#
loop_
_entity.id
_entity.type
_entity.pdbx_description
1 polymer ?
#
loop_
_entity_poly.entity_id
_entity_poly.type
_entity_poly.pdbx_seq_one_letter_code
_entity_poly.pdbx_strand_id
1 'polypeptide(L)'
;MSDSNIIPTPLKALTAVLVTLTVFFMLTPVTLGQSEAEKGKQLFQQKTCAACHTIGGGKLAGPDLAGVTERREEEWIRKWLKSPDTMVMTDPIAKELLGVYMVPMPNLGLTDEEIDALIVYLKSEDAAKK
;
A
#
# COMPACT_ATOMS: atom_id res chain seq x y z
N MET A 1 -35.37 -63.05 22.41
CA MET A 1 -33.99 -63.42 22.03
C MET A 1 -33.50 -62.33 21.11
N SER A 2 -32.54 -61.61 21.60
CA SER A 2 -31.95 -60.43 21.04
C SER A 2 -31.04 -60.77 19.88
N ASP A 3 -31.00 -59.98 18.84
CA ASP A 3 -29.84 -59.85 18.04
C ASP A 3 -29.48 -58.41 17.80
N SER A 4 -28.41 -58.06 18.47
CA SER A 4 -27.82 -56.75 18.53
C SER A 4 -27.18 -56.37 17.19
N ASN A 5 -27.59 -55.27 16.64
CA ASN A 5 -27.01 -54.62 15.47
C ASN A 5 -25.55 -54.22 15.76
N ILE A 6 -24.61 -55.02 15.30
CA ILE A 6 -23.18 -54.70 15.28
C ILE A 6 -22.90 -53.78 14.07
N ILE A 7 -22.94 -52.46 14.31
CA ILE A 7 -22.40 -51.52 13.33
C ILE A 7 -20.88 -51.54 13.45
N PRO A 8 -20.14 -51.86 12.37
CA PRO A 8 -18.69 -51.99 12.43
C PRO A 8 -18.01 -50.67 12.79
N THR A 9 -17.20 -50.77 13.83
CA THR A 9 -16.39 -49.67 14.39
C THR A 9 -15.55 -48.83 13.40
N PRO A 10 -15.13 -49.33 12.22
CA PRO A 10 -14.34 -48.53 11.28
C PRO A 10 -15.12 -47.36 10.64
N LEU A 11 -16.45 -47.50 10.48
CA LEU A 11 -17.26 -46.46 9.83
C LEU A 11 -17.42 -45.20 10.69
N LYS A 12 -17.48 -45.36 12.02
CA LYS A 12 -17.56 -44.24 12.98
C LYS A 12 -16.24 -43.47 13.09
N ALA A 13 -15.10 -44.17 12.96
CA ALA A 13 -13.79 -43.56 12.98
C ALA A 13 -13.54 -42.74 11.68
N LEU A 14 -14.01 -43.25 10.54
CA LEU A 14 -13.82 -42.58 9.27
C LEU A 14 -14.62 -41.25 9.20
N THR A 15 -15.84 -41.22 9.73
CA THR A 15 -16.66 -40.03 9.78
C THR A 15 -16.09 -38.96 10.73
N ALA A 16 -15.53 -39.36 11.86
CA ALA A 16 -14.88 -38.44 12.81
C ALA A 16 -13.61 -37.79 12.21
N VAL A 17 -12.80 -38.56 11.48
CA VAL A 17 -11.60 -38.02 10.82
C VAL A 17 -11.95 -37.07 9.68
N LEU A 18 -13.00 -37.35 8.90
CA LEU A 18 -13.45 -36.45 7.81
C LEU A 18 -13.97 -35.13 8.36
N VAL A 19 -14.73 -35.13 9.44
CA VAL A 19 -15.27 -33.91 10.08
C VAL A 19 -14.14 -33.07 10.68
N THR A 20 -13.12 -33.68 11.30
CA THR A 20 -11.98 -32.95 11.85
C THR A 20 -11.11 -32.33 10.76
N LEU A 21 -10.92 -32.99 9.61
CA LEU A 21 -10.16 -32.43 8.49
C LEU A 21 -10.88 -31.24 7.83
N THR A 22 -12.21 -31.30 7.69
CA THR A 22 -12.98 -30.19 7.11
C THR A 22 -13.03 -28.97 8.00
N VAL A 23 -13.10 -29.11 9.33
CA VAL A 23 -13.08 -28.01 10.28
C VAL A 23 -11.69 -27.35 10.33
N PHE A 24 -10.61 -28.14 10.22
CA PHE A 24 -9.24 -27.59 10.19
C PHE A 24 -8.96 -26.78 8.92
N PHE A 25 -9.52 -27.15 7.77
CA PHE A 25 -9.36 -26.40 6.52
C PHE A 25 -10.11 -25.06 6.51
N MET A 26 -11.20 -24.94 7.27
CA MET A 26 -11.97 -23.69 7.39
C MET A 26 -11.33 -22.64 8.32
N LEU A 27 -10.34 -23.02 9.12
CA LEU A 27 -9.67 -22.15 10.09
C LEU A 27 -8.31 -21.60 9.60
N THR A 28 -7.93 -21.86 8.33
CA THR A 28 -6.75 -21.19 7.77
C THR A 28 -7.09 -19.73 7.53
N PRO A 29 -6.44 -18.75 8.21
CA PRO A 29 -6.63 -17.36 7.88
C PRO A 29 -6.15 -17.14 6.45
N VAL A 30 -7.06 -16.74 5.57
CA VAL A 30 -6.70 -16.21 4.25
C VAL A 30 -6.01 -14.87 4.55
N THR A 31 -4.70 -14.89 4.62
CA THR A 31 -3.90 -13.67 4.64
C THR A 31 -4.04 -13.04 3.26
N LEU A 32 -5.02 -12.15 3.12
CA LEU A 32 -5.09 -11.27 1.96
C LEU A 32 -3.84 -10.42 2.03
N GLY A 33 -2.85 -10.69 1.19
CA GLY A 33 -1.68 -9.85 1.03
C GLY A 33 -2.15 -8.43 0.75
N GLN A 34 -1.66 -7.46 1.52
CA GLN A 34 -1.96 -6.06 1.24
C GLN A 34 -1.53 -5.72 -0.19
N SER A 35 -2.40 -5.04 -0.93
CA SER A 35 -2.01 -4.53 -2.24
C SER A 35 -0.89 -3.49 -2.08
N GLU A 36 -0.02 -3.37 -3.07
CA GLU A 36 1.05 -2.35 -3.04
C GLU A 36 0.47 -0.93 -2.90
N ALA A 37 -0.71 -0.66 -3.44
CA ALA A 37 -1.41 0.60 -3.24
C ALA A 37 -1.80 0.83 -1.77
N GLU A 38 -2.31 -0.18 -1.07
CA GLU A 38 -2.65 -0.06 0.34
C GLU A 38 -1.41 0.14 1.22
N LYS A 39 -0.33 -0.56 0.90
CA LYS A 39 0.98 -0.33 1.53
C LYS A 39 1.47 1.11 1.30
N GLY A 40 1.37 1.61 0.07
CA GLY A 40 1.72 3.00 -0.27
C GLY A 40 0.88 4.02 0.49
N LYS A 41 -0.42 3.78 0.65
CA LYS A 41 -1.33 4.60 1.46
C LYS A 41 -0.91 4.66 2.93
N GLN A 42 -0.56 3.54 3.50
CA GLN A 42 -0.06 3.48 4.88
C GLN A 42 1.27 4.24 5.02
N LEU A 43 2.20 4.06 4.08
CA LEU A 43 3.45 4.80 4.05
C LEU A 43 3.22 6.31 3.94
N PHE A 44 2.28 6.76 3.12
CA PHE A 44 1.91 8.16 2.98
C PHE A 44 1.51 8.80 4.31
N GLN A 45 0.84 8.04 5.17
CA GLN A 45 0.48 8.47 6.52
C GLN A 45 1.64 8.34 7.51
N GLN A 46 2.30 7.19 7.56
CA GLN A 46 3.38 6.88 8.51
C GLN A 46 4.62 7.76 8.31
N LYS A 47 4.96 8.08 7.07
CA LYS A 47 6.07 8.98 6.72
C LYS A 47 5.65 10.46 6.75
N THR A 48 4.47 10.76 7.31
CA THR A 48 3.95 12.12 7.51
C THR A 48 3.77 12.95 6.22
N CYS A 49 3.67 12.32 5.05
CA CYS A 49 3.45 13.03 3.78
C CYS A 49 2.17 13.86 3.82
N ALA A 50 1.11 13.34 4.45
CA ALA A 50 -0.18 14.02 4.63
C ALA A 50 -0.12 15.32 5.47
N ALA A 51 0.97 15.56 6.22
CA ALA A 51 1.16 16.78 6.95
C ALA A 51 1.41 18.00 6.01
N CYS A 52 2.00 17.74 4.83
CA CYS A 52 2.37 18.77 3.87
C CYS A 52 1.61 18.66 2.54
N HIS A 53 1.08 17.48 2.21
CA HIS A 53 0.43 17.21 0.93
C HIS A 53 -1.00 16.72 1.11
N THR A 54 -1.88 17.15 0.18
CA THR A 54 -3.20 16.55 0.00
C THR A 54 -3.23 15.76 -1.31
N ILE A 55 -4.28 14.96 -1.49
CA ILE A 55 -4.63 14.34 -2.77
C ILE A 55 -6.05 14.81 -3.13
N GLY A 56 -6.16 15.94 -3.81
CA GLY A 56 -7.41 16.57 -4.21
C GLY A 56 -8.05 17.47 -3.15
N GLY A 57 -7.33 17.80 -2.08
CA GLY A 57 -7.77 18.72 -1.05
C GLY A 57 -7.20 20.14 -1.19
N GLY A 58 -6.42 20.38 -2.24
CA GLY A 58 -5.78 21.66 -2.49
C GLY A 58 -4.40 21.83 -1.83
N LYS A 59 -3.84 23.00 -1.97
CA LYS A 59 -2.49 23.34 -1.50
C LYS A 59 -2.43 23.39 0.03
N LEU A 60 -1.39 22.73 0.59
CA LEU A 60 -0.94 22.92 1.99
C LEU A 60 0.47 23.53 2.02
N ALA A 61 1.33 23.07 2.90
CA ALA A 61 2.75 23.44 2.91
C ALA A 61 3.47 23.00 1.63
N GLY A 62 3.03 21.89 1.03
CA GLY A 62 3.44 21.40 -0.28
C GLY A 62 2.30 21.40 -1.30
N PRO A 63 2.57 20.97 -2.54
CA PRO A 63 1.57 20.85 -3.60
C PRO A 63 0.51 19.80 -3.29
N ASP A 64 -0.68 20.00 -3.86
CA ASP A 64 -1.68 18.93 -4.00
C ASP A 64 -1.14 17.89 -5.00
N LEU A 65 -1.22 16.61 -4.60
CA LEU A 65 -0.68 15.50 -5.37
C LEU A 65 -1.70 14.85 -6.32
N ALA A 66 -2.97 15.29 -6.35
CA ALA A 66 -3.92 14.79 -7.33
C ALA A 66 -3.40 15.01 -8.76
N GLY A 67 -3.39 13.96 -9.58
CA GLY A 67 -2.88 13.98 -10.95
C GLY A 67 -1.36 14.10 -11.05
N VAL A 68 -0.61 13.89 -9.98
CA VAL A 68 0.86 14.05 -10.01
C VAL A 68 1.52 13.05 -10.94
N THR A 69 0.99 11.83 -11.04
CA THR A 69 1.55 10.78 -11.91
C THR A 69 1.23 11.01 -13.40
N GLU A 70 0.36 11.95 -13.71
CA GLU A 70 0.07 12.41 -15.07
C GLU A 70 0.88 13.66 -15.44
N ARG A 71 1.23 14.48 -14.44
CA ARG A 71 2.00 15.73 -14.64
C ARG A 71 3.50 15.55 -14.59
N ARG A 72 3.97 14.42 -14.05
CA ARG A 72 5.40 14.13 -13.87
C ARG A 72 5.70 12.73 -14.30
N GLU A 73 6.83 12.57 -14.96
CA GLU A 73 7.37 11.26 -15.30
C GLU A 73 7.68 10.46 -14.03
N GLU A 74 7.38 9.17 -14.03
CA GLU A 74 7.61 8.29 -12.88
C GLU A 74 9.05 8.34 -12.39
N GLU A 75 10.00 8.35 -13.32
CA GLU A 75 11.44 8.44 -13.01
C GLU A 75 11.78 9.74 -12.26
N TRP A 76 11.11 10.86 -12.61
CA TRP A 76 11.27 12.12 -11.90
C TRP A 76 10.72 12.02 -10.48
N ILE A 77 9.52 11.42 -10.31
CA ILE A 77 8.89 11.21 -8.99
C ILE A 77 9.79 10.34 -8.12
N ARG A 78 10.34 9.27 -8.68
CA ARG A 78 11.25 8.35 -8.02
C ARG A 78 12.50 9.06 -7.50
N LYS A 79 13.17 9.84 -8.33
CA LYS A 79 14.33 10.64 -7.93
C LYS A 79 13.98 11.65 -6.85
N TRP A 80 12.84 12.32 -7.01
CA TRP A 80 12.35 13.28 -6.04
C TRP A 80 12.13 12.65 -4.66
N LEU A 81 11.45 11.51 -4.60
CA LEU A 81 11.20 10.78 -3.34
C LEU A 81 12.50 10.25 -2.71
N LYS A 82 13.47 9.91 -3.53
CA LYS A 82 14.77 9.40 -3.07
C LYS A 82 15.67 10.46 -2.47
N SER A 83 15.75 11.63 -3.10
CA SER A 83 16.71 12.69 -2.72
C SER A 83 16.18 14.09 -3.04
N PRO A 84 15.12 14.56 -2.37
CA PRO A 84 14.55 15.88 -2.62
C PRO A 84 15.55 17.01 -2.31
N ASP A 85 16.36 16.84 -1.29
CA ASP A 85 17.44 17.75 -0.88
C ASP A 85 18.48 18.00 -2.00
N THR A 86 18.84 16.96 -2.73
CA THR A 86 19.73 17.07 -3.88
C THR A 86 19.02 17.69 -5.09
N MET A 87 17.78 17.28 -5.36
CA MET A 87 17.05 17.74 -6.52
C MET A 87 16.71 19.24 -6.47
N VAL A 88 16.43 19.83 -5.32
CA VAL A 88 16.23 21.27 -5.21
C VAL A 88 17.46 22.07 -5.60
N MET A 89 18.64 21.47 -5.59
CA MET A 89 19.89 22.13 -6.01
C MET A 89 20.19 21.96 -7.50
N THR A 90 19.66 20.93 -8.13
CA THR A 90 20.08 20.52 -9.49
C THR A 90 18.96 20.54 -10.53
N ASP A 91 17.73 20.23 -10.13
CA ASP A 91 16.60 20.08 -11.05
C ASP A 91 15.79 21.38 -11.14
N PRO A 92 15.46 21.87 -12.36
CA PRO A 92 14.77 23.14 -12.53
C PRO A 92 13.32 23.11 -12.00
N ILE A 93 12.61 21.97 -12.12
CA ILE A 93 11.23 21.82 -11.61
C ILE A 93 11.24 21.86 -10.09
N ALA A 94 12.19 21.16 -9.46
CA ALA A 94 12.32 21.15 -8.00
C ALA A 94 12.64 22.54 -7.44
N LYS A 95 13.50 23.30 -8.12
CA LYS A 95 13.81 24.71 -7.76
C LYS A 95 12.58 25.61 -7.88
N GLU A 96 11.80 25.46 -8.95
CA GLU A 96 10.56 26.20 -9.14
C GLU A 96 9.57 25.89 -8.01
N LEU A 97 9.37 24.62 -7.68
CA LEU A 97 8.49 24.21 -6.57
C LEU A 97 8.96 24.78 -5.25
N LEU A 98 10.24 24.78 -4.95
CA LEU A 98 10.77 25.41 -3.74
C LEU A 98 10.48 26.92 -3.72
N GLY A 99 10.60 27.61 -4.86
CA GLY A 99 10.26 29.02 -4.98
C GLY A 99 8.77 29.31 -4.73
N VAL A 100 7.88 28.41 -5.14
CA VAL A 100 6.42 28.57 -4.96
C VAL A 100 5.97 28.26 -3.54
N TYR A 101 6.52 27.19 -2.95
CA TYR A 101 6.06 26.70 -1.64
C TYR A 101 6.89 27.21 -0.47
N MET A 102 8.10 27.68 -0.71
CA MET A 102 9.03 28.22 0.29
C MET A 102 9.40 27.26 1.43
N VAL A 103 8.94 26.02 1.35
CA VAL A 103 9.22 24.94 2.32
C VAL A 103 9.88 23.80 1.57
N PRO A 104 11.12 23.45 1.89
CA PRO A 104 11.76 22.29 1.27
C PRO A 104 11.13 20.99 1.76
N MET A 105 10.91 20.04 0.85
CA MET A 105 10.53 18.68 1.22
C MET A 105 11.70 18.01 1.92
N PRO A 106 11.52 17.46 3.15
CA PRO A 106 12.61 16.78 3.84
C PRO A 106 12.95 15.46 3.15
N ASN A 107 14.22 15.05 3.24
CA ASN A 107 14.61 13.70 2.85
C ASN A 107 14.16 12.71 3.93
N LEU A 108 13.25 11.82 3.58
CA LEU A 108 12.63 10.85 4.51
C LEU A 108 13.38 9.52 4.56
N GLY A 109 14.48 9.36 3.83
CA GLY A 109 15.27 8.13 3.79
C GLY A 109 14.50 6.92 3.26
N LEU A 110 13.65 7.13 2.26
CA LEU A 110 12.79 6.07 1.69
C LEU A 110 13.64 5.00 0.99
N THR A 111 13.27 3.73 1.20
CA THR A 111 13.81 2.62 0.41
C THR A 111 13.19 2.59 -0.98
N ASP A 112 13.78 1.84 -1.90
CA ASP A 112 13.24 1.73 -3.26
C ASP A 112 11.87 1.04 -3.27
N GLU A 113 11.66 0.05 -2.39
CA GLU A 113 10.37 -0.63 -2.22
C GLU A 113 9.29 0.29 -1.61
N GLU A 114 9.67 1.20 -0.71
CA GLU A 114 8.74 2.20 -0.17
C GLU A 114 8.36 3.22 -1.25
N ILE A 115 9.31 3.62 -2.09
CA ILE A 115 9.06 4.51 -3.23
C ILE A 115 8.14 3.84 -4.24
N ASP A 116 8.36 2.56 -4.57
CA ASP A 116 7.50 1.80 -5.46
C ASP A 116 6.05 1.77 -4.96
N ALA A 117 5.85 1.43 -3.70
CA ALA A 117 4.52 1.39 -3.09
C ALA A 117 3.84 2.77 -3.09
N LEU A 118 4.58 3.85 -2.78
CA LEU A 118 4.05 5.21 -2.83
C LEU A 118 3.63 5.62 -4.25
N ILE A 119 4.42 5.29 -5.27
CA ILE A 119 4.09 5.58 -6.67
C ILE A 119 2.84 4.80 -7.10
N VAL A 120 2.73 3.52 -6.74
CA VAL A 120 1.54 2.71 -7.02
C VAL A 120 0.30 3.30 -6.33
N TYR A 121 0.42 3.75 -5.09
CA TYR A 121 -0.66 4.43 -4.39
C TYR A 121 -1.10 5.71 -5.10
N LEU A 122 -0.17 6.61 -5.45
CA LEU A 122 -0.48 7.84 -6.17
C LEU A 122 -1.15 7.59 -7.52
N LYS A 123 -0.69 6.58 -8.28
CA LYS A 123 -1.35 6.15 -9.52
C LYS A 123 -2.78 5.66 -9.29
N SER A 124 -3.02 4.93 -8.21
CA SER A 124 -4.36 4.45 -7.88
C SER A 124 -5.33 5.59 -7.52
N GLU A 125 -4.85 6.60 -6.81
CA GLU A 125 -5.62 7.80 -6.49
C GLU A 125 -5.94 8.64 -7.74
N ASP A 126 -4.99 8.77 -8.67
CA ASP A 126 -5.19 9.48 -9.92
C ASP A 126 -6.18 8.75 -10.85
N ALA A 127 -6.14 7.42 -10.87
CA ALA A 127 -7.08 6.60 -11.64
C ALA A 127 -8.51 6.64 -11.08
N ALA A 128 -8.68 6.76 -9.76
CA ALA A 128 -9.99 6.79 -9.10
C ALA A 128 -10.75 8.11 -9.34
N LYS A 129 -10.08 9.15 -9.84
CA LYS A 129 -10.67 10.48 -10.10
C LYS A 129 -11.08 10.72 -11.55
N LYS A 130 -10.91 9.74 -12.41
CA LYS A 130 -11.35 9.77 -13.83
C LYS A 130 -12.77 9.28 -13.97
#